data_117b2bb9edce0f3546d47617b9e5a955
#
_entry.id   117b2bb9edce0f3546d47617b9e5a955
#
_cell.length_a   1.000
_cell.length_b   1.000
_cell.length_c   1.000
_cell.angle_alpha   90.00
_cell.angle_beta   90.00
_cell.angle_gamma   90.00
#
_symmetry.space_group_name_H-M   'P 1'
#
loop_
_entity.id
_entity.type
_entity.pdbx_description
1 polymer ?
#
loop_
_entity_poly.entity_id
_entity_poly.type
_entity_poly.pdbx_seq_one_letter_code
_entity_poly.pdbx_strand_id
1 'polypeptide(L)'
;MNMKCKVLLTCLTLALAAPAALADSYADAGTSASAFLKIDAGSPRAQALGNAYVSVADGPEALFWNPAGAASATTREIQFSYLDYLQGYKARTLAYLQPMGKTIVGVTFNYMDMDGFDYRDEYGNMNPNQIGKPVQNFVGSLSLARGFFNQGLQIGATAKYINEKLDAYRYTNVGFDVGAKARPWKWLGVGGAIVNIGDKEEMPRGWRLGGDINTKYWTVSGEYMKYRDDEGRLGIGLEVHIPEEMLQVARFDLRVGWYDRESTGYSDSENLKSLGLDSTSKISFGFGIYSSELFGYGASLDYAVTPFGALGTSQQIAVSVQF
;
A
#
# COMPACT_ATOMS: atom_id res chain seq x y z
N MET A 1 -31.87 -18.44 2.76
CA MET A 1 -30.44 -18.20 3.04
C MET A 1 -30.25 -16.72 3.34
N ASN A 2 -29.86 -16.39 4.56
CA ASN A 2 -29.79 -15.01 5.06
C ASN A 2 -28.76 -14.21 4.25
N MET A 3 -29.01 -12.92 3.99
CA MET A 3 -28.12 -12.04 3.18
C MET A 3 -26.64 -12.12 3.62
N LYS A 4 -26.39 -12.22 4.93
CA LYS A 4 -25.05 -12.43 5.51
C LYS A 4 -24.39 -13.74 5.05
N CYS A 5 -25.17 -14.80 4.89
CA CYS A 5 -24.68 -16.10 4.42
C CYS A 5 -24.36 -16.07 2.92
N LYS A 6 -25.10 -15.30 2.12
CA LYS A 6 -24.82 -15.10 0.68
C LYS A 6 -23.51 -14.31 0.48
N VAL A 7 -23.32 -13.24 1.24
CA VAL A 7 -22.09 -12.43 1.20
C VAL A 7 -20.89 -13.27 1.61
N LEU A 8 -21.01 -14.04 2.69
CA LEU A 8 -19.92 -14.93 3.14
C LEU A 8 -19.58 -16.00 2.11
N LEU A 9 -20.59 -16.62 1.49
CA LEU A 9 -20.39 -17.65 0.47
C LEU A 9 -19.73 -17.07 -0.79
N THR A 10 -20.15 -15.88 -1.22
CA THR A 10 -19.56 -15.19 -2.38
C THR A 10 -18.11 -14.75 -2.08
N CYS A 11 -17.83 -14.26 -0.88
CA CYS A 11 -16.45 -13.93 -0.47
C CYS A 11 -15.58 -15.18 -0.36
N LEU A 12 -16.10 -16.28 0.16
CA LEU A 12 -15.39 -17.55 0.30
C LEU A 12 -15.09 -18.17 -1.07
N THR A 13 -16.02 -18.10 -2.02
CA THR A 13 -15.81 -18.61 -3.40
C THR A 13 -14.82 -17.76 -4.19
N LEU A 14 -14.84 -16.43 -4.04
CA LEU A 14 -13.83 -15.54 -4.61
C LEU A 14 -12.43 -15.77 -3.99
N ALA A 15 -12.37 -15.96 -2.67
CA ALA A 15 -11.11 -16.23 -1.96
C ALA A 15 -10.50 -17.58 -2.31
N LEU A 16 -11.33 -18.61 -2.57
CA LEU A 16 -10.87 -19.95 -2.96
C LEU A 16 -10.50 -20.05 -4.45
N ALA A 17 -11.02 -19.18 -5.31
CA ALA A 17 -10.71 -19.18 -6.73
C ALA A 17 -9.39 -18.44 -7.06
N ALA A 18 -8.96 -17.51 -6.21
CA ALA A 18 -7.77 -16.69 -6.45
C ALA A 18 -6.44 -17.47 -6.45
N PRO A 19 -6.18 -18.44 -5.53
CA PRO A 19 -4.88 -19.12 -5.47
C PRO A 19 -4.60 -20.03 -6.66
N ALA A 20 -5.61 -20.66 -7.25
CA ALA A 20 -5.43 -21.64 -8.33
C ALA A 20 -4.99 -21.03 -9.67
N ALA A 21 -5.26 -19.72 -9.88
CA ALA A 21 -4.91 -19.02 -11.12
C ALA A 21 -3.51 -18.39 -11.12
N LEU A 22 -2.77 -18.46 -9.99
CA LEU A 22 -1.57 -17.65 -9.74
C LEU A 22 -0.36 -18.48 -9.28
N ALA A 23 -0.39 -19.81 -9.47
CA ALA A 23 0.75 -20.68 -9.19
C ALA A 23 1.79 -20.55 -10.31
N ASP A 24 2.54 -19.44 -10.31
CA ASP A 24 3.71 -19.28 -11.16
C ASP A 24 4.97 -19.74 -10.41
N SER A 25 5.89 -20.34 -11.14
CA SER A 25 7.11 -20.94 -10.59
C SER A 25 8.15 -19.86 -10.22
N TYR A 26 9.05 -20.19 -9.31
CA TYR A 26 10.24 -19.42 -8.90
C TYR A 26 11.16 -18.93 -10.03
N ALA A 27 10.98 -19.44 -11.25
CA ALA A 27 11.80 -19.10 -12.41
C ALA A 27 11.71 -17.61 -12.80
N ASP A 28 10.67 -16.90 -12.35
CA ASP A 28 10.39 -15.52 -12.75
C ASP A 28 10.80 -14.49 -11.68
N ALA A 29 11.56 -14.88 -10.64
CA ALA A 29 11.94 -13.95 -9.57
C ALA A 29 12.77 -12.77 -10.09
N GLY A 30 12.32 -11.54 -9.80
CA GLY A 30 13.01 -10.29 -10.17
C GLY A 30 12.97 -9.95 -11.67
N THR A 31 12.13 -10.62 -12.47
CA THR A 31 12.08 -10.42 -13.93
C THR A 31 11.16 -9.28 -14.38
N SER A 32 10.27 -8.78 -13.52
CA SER A 32 9.37 -7.68 -13.87
C SER A 32 10.14 -6.36 -14.01
N ALA A 33 9.90 -5.61 -15.08
CA ALA A 33 10.28 -4.21 -15.19
C ALA A 33 9.64 -3.38 -14.07
N SER A 34 9.17 -2.32 -14.08
CA SER A 34 8.36 -1.51 -13.12
C SER A 34 8.30 -2.04 -11.67
N ALA A 35 9.41 -2.59 -11.17
CA ALA A 35 9.52 -3.17 -9.81
C ALA A 35 9.22 -2.15 -8.71
N PHE A 36 9.36 -0.84 -9.00
CA PHE A 36 9.03 0.24 -8.09
C PHE A 36 7.53 0.27 -7.70
N LEU A 37 6.65 -0.37 -8.48
CA LEU A 37 5.23 -0.53 -8.15
C LEU A 37 4.99 -1.41 -6.91
N LYS A 38 6.01 -2.14 -6.45
CA LYS A 38 5.98 -2.89 -5.19
C LYS A 38 6.28 -2.01 -3.97
N ILE A 39 6.71 -0.75 -4.17
CA ILE A 39 6.97 0.21 -3.10
C ILE A 39 5.67 0.94 -2.77
N ASP A 40 5.12 0.67 -1.62
CA ASP A 40 3.84 1.22 -1.17
C ASP A 40 4.04 2.65 -0.62
N ALA A 41 4.06 3.64 -1.52
CA ALA A 41 4.39 5.03 -1.20
C ALA A 41 3.18 5.89 -0.79
N GLY A 42 1.96 5.36 -0.88
CA GLY A 42 0.74 6.15 -0.67
C GLY A 42 0.13 6.05 0.72
N SER A 43 0.56 5.11 1.57
CA SER A 43 -0.10 4.84 2.84
C SER A 43 0.89 4.59 3.99
N PRO A 44 1.17 5.62 4.82
CA PRO A 44 1.92 5.40 6.06
C PRO A 44 1.22 4.42 7.00
N ARG A 45 -0.12 4.43 7.02
CA ARG A 45 -0.90 3.51 7.85
C ARG A 45 -0.66 2.05 7.46
N ALA A 46 -0.66 1.74 6.16
CA ALA A 46 -0.34 0.40 5.67
C ALA A 46 1.08 -0.02 6.08
N GLN A 47 2.06 0.87 5.89
CA GLN A 47 3.44 0.62 6.26
C GLN A 47 3.59 0.36 7.77
N ALA A 48 2.93 1.17 8.61
CA ALA A 48 2.96 1.03 10.07
C ALA A 48 2.29 -0.27 10.56
N LEU A 49 1.31 -0.79 9.81
CA LEU A 49 0.63 -2.06 10.09
C LEU A 49 1.33 -3.29 9.50
N GLY A 50 2.61 -3.18 9.11
CA GLY A 50 3.36 -4.29 8.52
C GLY A 50 2.73 -4.78 7.22
N ASN A 51 2.19 -3.88 6.42
CA ASN A 51 1.51 -4.17 5.15
C ASN A 51 0.24 -5.04 5.28
N ALA A 52 -0.36 -5.11 6.47
CA ALA A 52 -1.62 -5.81 6.71
C ALA A 52 -2.81 -4.84 6.57
N TYR A 53 -3.13 -4.41 5.35
CA TYR A 53 -4.02 -3.26 5.12
C TYR A 53 -5.19 -3.54 4.17
N VAL A 54 -5.19 -4.62 3.38
CA VAL A 54 -6.17 -4.88 2.31
C VAL A 54 -7.64 -4.90 2.78
N SER A 55 -7.89 -5.34 4.02
CA SER A 55 -9.23 -5.38 4.61
C SER A 55 -9.60 -4.09 5.36
N VAL A 56 -8.62 -3.37 5.90
CA VAL A 56 -8.83 -2.13 6.67
C VAL A 56 -8.68 -0.87 5.81
N ALA A 57 -8.20 -1.00 4.57
CA ALA A 57 -8.00 0.11 3.65
C ALA A 57 -9.25 0.99 3.54
N ASP A 58 -9.10 2.30 3.74
CA ASP A 58 -10.15 3.32 3.62
C ASP A 58 -9.54 4.65 3.16
N GLY A 59 -10.41 5.63 2.87
CA GLY A 59 -9.99 6.96 2.44
C GLY A 59 -9.11 6.97 1.18
N PRO A 60 -8.33 8.05 0.98
CA PRO A 60 -7.43 8.21 -0.17
C PRO A 60 -6.32 7.15 -0.23
N GLU A 61 -5.87 6.65 0.91
CA GLU A 61 -4.83 5.61 0.99
C GLU A 61 -5.26 4.29 0.33
N ALA A 62 -6.57 3.99 0.35
CA ALA A 62 -7.11 2.79 -0.28
C ALA A 62 -6.82 2.73 -1.79
N LEU A 63 -6.68 3.87 -2.46
CA LEU A 63 -6.40 3.93 -3.91
C LEU A 63 -5.06 3.30 -4.28
N PHE A 64 -4.13 3.20 -3.34
CA PHE A 64 -2.82 2.59 -3.54
C PHE A 64 -2.77 1.11 -3.15
N TRP A 65 -3.77 0.63 -2.37
CA TRP A 65 -3.73 -0.70 -1.78
C TRP A 65 -4.87 -1.62 -2.23
N ASN A 66 -6.09 -1.18 -1.97
CA ASN A 66 -7.32 -1.86 -2.36
C ASN A 66 -8.37 -0.81 -2.74
N PRO A 67 -8.61 -0.58 -4.03
CA PRO A 67 -9.49 0.51 -4.47
C PRO A 67 -10.93 0.39 -3.95
N ALA A 68 -11.36 -0.81 -3.54
CA ALA A 68 -12.67 -1.00 -2.93
C ALA A 68 -12.85 -0.19 -1.63
N GLY A 69 -11.76 0.03 -0.87
CA GLY A 69 -11.82 0.78 0.38
C GLY A 69 -12.25 2.24 0.21
N ALA A 70 -11.99 2.84 -0.95
CA ALA A 70 -12.45 4.19 -1.26
C ALA A 70 -13.99 4.34 -1.28
N ALA A 71 -14.74 3.23 -1.42
CA ALA A 71 -16.21 3.25 -1.41
C ALA A 71 -16.81 3.72 -0.07
N SER A 72 -16.03 3.75 1.00
CA SER A 72 -16.47 4.25 2.32
C SER A 72 -16.45 5.78 2.43
N ALA A 73 -15.82 6.50 1.52
CA ALA A 73 -15.74 7.95 1.55
C ALA A 73 -17.12 8.60 1.42
N THR A 74 -17.44 9.53 2.31
CA THR A 74 -18.70 10.28 2.33
C THR A 74 -18.53 11.74 1.94
N THR A 75 -17.32 12.26 2.07
CA THR A 75 -16.90 13.62 1.77
C THR A 75 -15.79 13.63 0.74
N ARG A 76 -15.46 14.78 0.20
CA ARG A 76 -14.26 14.94 -0.63
C ARG A 76 -13.05 14.85 0.28
N GLU A 77 -12.02 14.19 -0.21
CA GLU A 77 -10.79 14.03 0.54
C GLU A 77 -9.59 14.24 -0.38
N ILE A 78 -8.61 14.98 0.10
CA ILE A 78 -7.31 15.15 -0.54
C ILE A 78 -6.22 14.73 0.43
N GLN A 79 -5.24 13.98 -0.08
CA GLN A 79 -4.09 13.54 0.70
C GLN A 79 -2.81 13.81 -0.05
N PHE A 80 -1.82 14.30 0.66
CA PHE A 80 -0.43 14.33 0.22
C PHE A 80 0.40 13.41 1.09
N SER A 81 1.29 12.60 0.50
CA SER A 81 2.23 11.75 1.22
C SER A 81 3.65 11.91 0.68
N TYR A 82 4.61 11.82 1.59
CA TYR A 82 6.04 11.81 1.30
C TYR A 82 6.69 10.59 1.94
N LEU A 83 7.40 9.81 1.14
CA LEU A 83 8.17 8.66 1.56
C LEU A 83 9.66 8.93 1.32
N ASP A 84 10.45 8.84 2.37
CA ASP A 84 11.90 8.70 2.31
C ASP A 84 12.24 7.22 2.48
N TYR A 85 12.56 6.60 1.35
CA TYR A 85 12.84 5.16 1.30
C TYR A 85 14.35 4.91 1.42
N LEU A 86 14.77 3.70 1.12
CA LEU A 86 16.17 3.29 1.23
C LEU A 86 17.02 3.88 0.12
N GLN A 87 18.33 4.08 0.39
CA GLN A 87 19.33 4.46 -0.61
C GLN A 87 19.00 5.73 -1.40
N GLY A 88 18.37 6.73 -0.76
CA GLY A 88 18.02 7.99 -1.41
C GLY A 88 16.81 7.94 -2.35
N TYR A 89 16.07 6.82 -2.36
CA TYR A 89 14.83 6.70 -3.11
C TYR A 89 13.70 7.45 -2.38
N LYS A 90 13.06 8.39 -3.06
CA LYS A 90 12.00 9.23 -2.48
C LYS A 90 10.75 9.14 -3.32
N ALA A 91 9.59 9.12 -2.67
CA ALA A 91 8.30 9.18 -3.33
C ALA A 91 7.43 10.31 -2.80
N ARG A 92 6.65 10.89 -3.69
CA ARG A 92 5.67 11.94 -3.41
C ARG A 92 4.36 11.54 -4.04
N THR A 93 3.31 11.47 -3.24
CA THR A 93 2.00 11.08 -3.74
C THR A 93 0.97 12.16 -3.47
N LEU A 94 0.03 12.26 -4.38
CA LEU A 94 -1.19 13.04 -4.22
C LEU A 94 -2.36 12.12 -4.53
N ALA A 95 -3.37 12.10 -3.67
CA ALA A 95 -4.60 11.35 -3.86
C ALA A 95 -5.81 12.26 -3.62
N TYR A 96 -6.84 12.08 -4.43
CA TYR A 96 -8.09 12.82 -4.31
C TYR A 96 -9.28 11.88 -4.46
N LEU A 97 -10.26 12.02 -3.59
CA LEU A 97 -11.54 11.31 -3.65
C LEU A 97 -12.69 12.28 -3.85
N GLN A 98 -13.57 11.95 -4.80
CA GLN A 98 -14.80 12.65 -5.11
C GLN A 98 -15.99 11.71 -5.02
N PRO A 99 -16.84 11.83 -3.98
CA PRO A 99 -18.15 11.16 -3.97
C PRO A 99 -19.05 11.67 -5.09
N MET A 100 -19.59 10.76 -5.89
CA MET A 100 -20.54 11.04 -6.98
C MET A 100 -21.77 10.13 -6.80
N GLY A 101 -22.65 10.50 -5.88
CA GLY A 101 -23.81 9.71 -5.49
C GLY A 101 -23.38 8.41 -4.79
N LYS A 102 -23.60 7.24 -5.41
CA LYS A 102 -23.23 5.94 -4.84
C LYS A 102 -21.84 5.46 -5.30
N THR A 103 -21.19 6.19 -6.17
CA THR A 103 -19.88 5.85 -6.72
C THR A 103 -18.86 6.88 -6.27
N ILE A 104 -17.69 6.43 -5.87
CA ILE A 104 -16.57 7.29 -5.53
C ILE A 104 -15.60 7.26 -6.71
N VAL A 105 -15.17 8.43 -7.15
CA VAL A 105 -14.11 8.61 -8.15
C VAL A 105 -12.84 8.98 -7.40
N GLY A 106 -11.76 8.28 -7.66
CA GLY A 106 -10.44 8.54 -7.08
C GLY A 106 -9.42 8.87 -8.17
N VAL A 107 -8.53 9.81 -7.89
CA VAL A 107 -7.40 10.14 -8.77
C VAL A 107 -6.14 10.14 -7.92
N THR A 108 -5.07 9.51 -8.43
CA THR A 108 -3.76 9.55 -7.76
C THR A 108 -2.66 9.95 -8.71
N PHE A 109 -1.66 10.61 -8.15
CA PHE A 109 -0.38 10.88 -8.78
C PHE A 109 0.72 10.42 -7.83
N ASN A 110 1.65 9.64 -8.34
CA ASN A 110 2.82 9.18 -7.60
C ASN A 110 4.06 9.47 -8.43
N TYR A 111 4.98 10.23 -7.86
CA TYR A 111 6.27 10.54 -8.45
C TYR A 111 7.37 10.02 -7.53
N MET A 112 8.25 9.20 -8.09
CA MET A 112 9.37 8.60 -7.40
C MET A 112 10.66 8.94 -8.11
N ASP A 113 11.67 9.32 -7.35
CA ASP A 113 13.01 9.60 -7.88
C ASP A 113 14.09 9.08 -6.92
N MET A 114 15.28 8.91 -7.45
CA MET A 114 16.44 8.54 -6.67
C MET A 114 17.54 9.57 -6.90
N ASP A 115 18.07 10.09 -5.78
CA ASP A 115 19.19 11.03 -5.74
C ASP A 115 20.50 10.29 -5.43
N GLY A 116 21.63 10.95 -5.64
CA GLY A 116 22.93 10.48 -5.11
C GLY A 116 23.71 9.53 -6.01
N PHE A 117 23.42 9.50 -7.32
CA PHE A 117 24.24 8.75 -8.25
C PHE A 117 25.52 9.51 -8.61
N ASP A 118 26.65 8.88 -8.34
CA ASP A 118 27.96 9.29 -8.85
C ASP A 118 28.17 8.68 -10.25
N TYR A 119 28.03 9.50 -11.27
CA TYR A 119 28.41 9.07 -12.62
C TYR A 119 29.92 9.05 -12.74
N ARG A 120 30.48 7.89 -13.01
CA ARG A 120 31.91 7.69 -13.20
C ARG A 120 32.20 7.15 -14.58
N ASP A 121 33.30 7.57 -15.15
CA ASP A 121 33.83 6.99 -16.40
C ASP A 121 34.42 5.57 -16.15
N GLU A 122 34.85 4.90 -17.19
CA GLU A 122 35.49 3.58 -17.13
C GLU A 122 36.77 3.54 -16.29
N TYR A 123 37.35 4.69 -15.98
CA TYR A 123 38.54 4.84 -15.13
C TYR A 123 38.20 5.20 -13.68
N GLY A 124 36.91 5.31 -13.35
CA GLY A 124 36.46 5.67 -12.02
C GLY A 124 36.47 7.19 -11.72
N ASN A 125 36.73 8.05 -12.67
CA ASN A 125 36.68 9.48 -12.46
C ASN A 125 35.23 9.98 -12.47
N MET A 126 34.93 10.93 -11.59
CA MET A 126 33.62 11.58 -11.58
C MET A 126 33.39 12.35 -12.88
N ASN A 127 32.22 12.17 -13.49
CA ASN A 127 31.79 12.95 -14.63
C ASN A 127 30.91 14.12 -14.17
N PRO A 128 31.47 15.35 -13.98
CA PRO A 128 30.75 16.49 -13.45
C PRO A 128 29.66 17.03 -14.41
N ASN A 129 29.68 16.61 -15.68
CA ASN A 129 28.69 17.02 -16.68
C ASN A 129 27.44 16.12 -16.71
N GLN A 130 27.46 14.99 -16.04
CA GLN A 130 26.34 14.10 -15.91
C GLN A 130 25.64 14.32 -14.55
N ILE A 131 25.04 15.50 -14.37
CA ILE A 131 24.18 15.78 -13.22
C ILE A 131 22.76 15.48 -13.65
N GLY A 132 22.19 14.39 -13.12
CA GLY A 132 20.82 14.01 -13.44
C GLY A 132 20.23 13.04 -12.43
N LYS A 133 18.91 12.91 -12.46
CA LYS A 133 18.21 11.87 -11.75
C LYS A 133 18.08 10.66 -12.69
N PRO A 134 18.89 9.61 -12.49
CA PRO A 134 18.87 8.45 -13.38
C PRO A 134 17.58 7.65 -13.26
N VAL A 135 16.94 7.71 -12.09
CA VAL A 135 15.68 7.03 -11.82
C VAL A 135 14.59 8.06 -11.59
N GLN A 136 13.57 8.02 -12.43
CA GLN A 136 12.37 8.85 -12.33
C GLN A 136 11.16 8.02 -12.75
N ASN A 137 10.24 7.80 -11.84
CA ASN A 137 9.07 7.00 -12.07
C ASN A 137 7.82 7.84 -11.78
N PHE A 138 6.85 7.72 -12.65
CA PHE A 138 5.57 8.41 -12.52
C PHE A 138 4.43 7.42 -12.70
N VAL A 139 3.43 7.49 -11.82
CA VAL A 139 2.17 6.76 -11.95
C VAL A 139 1.03 7.73 -11.75
N GLY A 140 0.18 7.84 -12.78
CA GLY A 140 -1.11 8.50 -12.67
C GLY A 140 -2.23 7.46 -12.69
N SER A 141 -3.23 7.56 -11.82
CA SER A 141 -4.32 6.59 -11.81
C SER A 141 -5.70 7.22 -11.69
N LEU A 142 -6.69 6.51 -12.24
CA LEU A 142 -8.11 6.79 -12.11
C LEU A 142 -8.80 5.56 -11.51
N SER A 143 -9.54 5.77 -10.43
CA SER A 143 -10.23 4.71 -9.69
C SER A 143 -11.72 4.96 -9.61
N LEU A 144 -12.49 3.88 -9.63
CA LEU A 144 -13.93 3.87 -9.38
C LEU A 144 -14.20 2.87 -8.27
N ALA A 145 -14.94 3.29 -7.24
CA ALA A 145 -15.34 2.43 -6.14
C ALA A 145 -16.82 2.59 -5.81
N ARG A 146 -17.48 1.50 -5.38
CA ARG A 146 -18.89 1.51 -5.02
C ARG A 146 -19.19 0.53 -3.91
N GLY A 147 -20.00 0.99 -2.95
CA GLY A 147 -20.54 0.18 -1.87
C GLY A 147 -21.92 -0.38 -2.20
N PHE A 148 -22.18 -1.61 -1.75
CA PHE A 148 -23.44 -2.34 -1.88
C PHE A 148 -23.88 -2.84 -0.49
N PHE A 149 -25.19 -3.10 -0.33
CA PHE A 149 -25.74 -3.64 0.91
C PHE A 149 -25.39 -2.82 2.15
N ASN A 150 -25.57 -1.50 2.09
CA ASN A 150 -25.19 -0.55 3.16
C ASN A 150 -23.71 -0.68 3.55
N GLN A 151 -22.82 -0.67 2.55
CA GLN A 151 -21.37 -0.82 2.69
C GLN A 151 -20.92 -2.20 3.19
N GLY A 152 -21.83 -3.18 3.28
CA GLY A 152 -21.46 -4.54 3.63
C GLY A 152 -20.59 -5.25 2.60
N LEU A 153 -20.62 -4.80 1.34
CA LEU A 153 -19.72 -5.20 0.24
C LEU A 153 -19.29 -3.95 -0.51
N GLN A 154 -18.00 -3.82 -0.72
CA GLN A 154 -17.37 -2.73 -1.48
C GLN A 154 -16.57 -3.33 -2.64
N ILE A 155 -16.62 -2.71 -3.80
CA ILE A 155 -15.88 -3.14 -4.99
C ILE A 155 -15.22 -1.90 -5.59
N GLY A 156 -14.02 -2.05 -6.08
CA GLY A 156 -13.27 -0.97 -6.74
C GLY A 156 -12.40 -1.47 -7.87
N ALA A 157 -12.15 -0.58 -8.81
CA ALA A 157 -11.22 -0.82 -9.92
C ALA A 157 -10.42 0.45 -10.19
N THR A 158 -9.17 0.27 -10.60
CA THR A 158 -8.23 1.35 -10.94
C THR A 158 -7.61 1.09 -12.31
N ALA A 159 -7.49 2.14 -13.12
CA ALA A 159 -6.64 2.16 -14.30
C ALA A 159 -5.41 3.03 -14.02
N LYS A 160 -4.22 2.54 -14.36
CA LYS A 160 -2.93 3.19 -14.10
C LYS A 160 -2.20 3.47 -15.40
N TYR A 161 -1.65 4.67 -15.51
CA TYR A 161 -0.64 5.03 -16.50
C TYR A 161 0.72 5.10 -15.79
N ILE A 162 1.69 4.37 -16.30
CA ILE A 162 3.00 4.17 -15.69
C ILE A 162 4.06 4.67 -16.65
N ASN A 163 4.94 5.53 -16.18
CA ASN A 163 6.11 5.98 -16.93
C ASN A 163 7.35 5.80 -16.05
N GLU A 164 8.24 4.94 -16.48
CA GLU A 164 9.50 4.61 -15.80
C GLU A 164 10.66 5.12 -16.64
N LYS A 165 11.58 5.81 -16.00
CA LYS A 165 12.84 6.23 -16.60
C LYS A 165 13.99 5.65 -15.77
N LEU A 166 14.82 4.85 -16.42
CA LEU A 166 16.05 4.29 -15.90
C LEU A 166 17.21 4.76 -16.79
N ASP A 167 17.91 5.81 -16.35
CA ASP A 167 18.98 6.47 -17.08
C ASP A 167 18.54 6.90 -18.50
N ALA A 168 19.07 6.28 -19.54
CA ALA A 168 18.72 6.54 -20.94
C ALA A 168 17.43 5.84 -21.40
N TYR A 169 16.95 4.85 -20.66
CA TYR A 169 15.80 4.04 -21.04
C TYR A 169 14.51 4.60 -20.45
N ARG A 170 13.43 4.52 -21.24
CA ARG A 170 12.09 4.92 -20.82
C ARG A 170 11.09 3.83 -21.20
N TYR A 171 10.28 3.42 -20.21
CA TYR A 171 9.21 2.47 -20.37
C TYR A 171 7.89 3.14 -20.04
N THR A 172 6.85 2.81 -20.81
CA THR A 172 5.50 3.33 -20.61
C THR A 172 4.50 2.18 -20.67
N ASN A 173 3.72 2.02 -19.60
CA ASN A 173 2.79 0.92 -19.45
C ASN A 173 1.42 1.40 -18.99
N VAL A 174 0.41 0.55 -19.23
CA VAL A 174 -0.93 0.68 -18.66
C VAL A 174 -1.24 -0.55 -17.83
N GLY A 175 -1.66 -0.31 -16.60
CA GLY A 175 -2.02 -1.37 -15.67
C GLY A 175 -3.40 -1.17 -15.07
N PHE A 176 -3.93 -2.23 -14.49
CA PHE A 176 -5.24 -2.21 -13.83
C PHE A 176 -5.15 -2.90 -12.47
N ASP A 177 -5.96 -2.40 -11.51
CA ASP A 177 -6.20 -3.07 -10.24
C ASP A 177 -7.68 -3.33 -10.07
N VAL A 178 -8.03 -4.41 -9.40
CA VAL A 178 -9.39 -4.72 -8.99
C VAL A 178 -9.37 -5.16 -7.54
N GLY A 179 -10.28 -4.64 -6.74
CA GLY A 179 -10.39 -4.96 -5.34
C GLY A 179 -11.81 -5.17 -4.87
N ALA A 180 -11.94 -5.96 -3.83
CA ALA A 180 -13.18 -6.19 -3.11
C ALA A 180 -12.92 -6.18 -1.60
N LYS A 181 -13.93 -5.72 -0.86
CA LYS A 181 -13.89 -5.66 0.61
C LYS A 181 -15.28 -5.95 1.14
N ALA A 182 -15.38 -6.76 2.18
CA ALA A 182 -16.65 -7.10 2.78
C ALA A 182 -16.54 -7.05 4.31
N ARG A 183 -17.65 -6.61 4.95
CA ARG A 183 -17.77 -6.57 6.40
C ARG A 183 -19.03 -7.34 6.84
N PRO A 184 -18.94 -8.69 6.92
CA PRO A 184 -20.09 -9.54 7.27
C PRO A 184 -20.64 -9.24 8.65
N TRP A 185 -19.76 -8.89 9.60
CA TRP A 185 -20.09 -8.41 10.93
C TRP A 185 -19.39 -7.09 11.20
N LYS A 186 -19.92 -6.31 12.12
CA LYS A 186 -19.34 -4.99 12.47
C LYS A 186 -17.87 -5.08 12.92
N TRP A 187 -17.51 -6.22 13.53
CA TRP A 187 -16.19 -6.47 14.10
C TRP A 187 -15.24 -7.27 13.18
N LEU A 188 -15.75 -7.85 12.07
CA LEU A 188 -14.96 -8.67 11.15
C LEU A 188 -14.98 -8.10 9.74
N GLY A 189 -13.82 -7.78 9.21
CA GLY A 189 -13.61 -7.40 7.83
C GLY A 189 -12.80 -8.44 7.07
N VAL A 190 -13.04 -8.55 5.78
CA VAL A 190 -12.22 -9.33 4.84
C VAL A 190 -12.03 -8.52 3.58
N GLY A 191 -10.87 -8.64 2.95
CA GLY A 191 -10.55 -7.90 1.74
C GLY A 191 -9.60 -8.66 0.83
N GLY A 192 -9.66 -8.35 -0.45
CA GLY A 192 -8.74 -8.89 -1.44
C GLY A 192 -8.60 -7.94 -2.62
N ALA A 193 -7.44 -7.96 -3.26
CA ALA A 193 -7.16 -7.19 -4.45
C ALA A 193 -6.23 -7.96 -5.39
N ILE A 194 -6.40 -7.73 -6.68
CA ILE A 194 -5.42 -8.11 -7.72
C ILE A 194 -4.88 -6.80 -8.25
N VAL A 195 -3.55 -6.65 -8.20
CA VAL A 195 -2.87 -5.41 -8.52
C VAL A 195 -1.92 -5.59 -9.71
N ASN A 196 -1.70 -4.49 -10.43
CA ASN A 196 -0.75 -4.43 -11.54
C ASN A 196 -1.07 -5.44 -12.65
N ILE A 197 -2.35 -5.58 -13.01
CA ILE A 197 -2.78 -6.38 -14.16
C ILE A 197 -2.37 -5.62 -15.42
N GLY A 198 -1.48 -6.18 -16.21
CA GLY A 198 -0.94 -5.56 -17.43
C GLY A 198 -0.06 -6.54 -18.20
N ASP A 199 0.91 -6.02 -18.94
CA ASP A 199 1.87 -6.86 -19.66
C ASP A 199 2.63 -7.77 -18.71
N LYS A 200 2.74 -9.05 -19.07
CA LYS A 200 3.35 -10.08 -18.21
C LYS A 200 4.83 -9.84 -17.94
N GLU A 201 5.56 -9.31 -18.92
CA GLU A 201 7.01 -9.16 -18.82
C GLU A 201 7.40 -7.86 -18.13
N GLU A 202 6.49 -6.88 -18.12
CA GLU A 202 6.78 -5.52 -17.67
C GLU A 202 6.13 -5.15 -16.33
N MET A 203 5.09 -5.90 -15.90
CA MET A 203 4.31 -5.54 -14.71
C MET A 203 4.45 -6.56 -13.58
N PRO A 204 4.76 -6.13 -12.34
CA PRO A 204 4.79 -7.00 -11.16
C PRO A 204 3.36 -7.30 -10.71
N ARG A 205 2.64 -8.13 -11.48
CA ARG A 205 1.29 -8.55 -11.13
C ARG A 205 1.29 -9.26 -9.80
N GLY A 206 0.37 -8.87 -8.91
CA GLY A 206 0.23 -9.48 -7.60
C GLY A 206 -1.21 -9.64 -7.16
N TRP A 207 -1.40 -10.34 -6.06
CA TRP A 207 -2.65 -10.43 -5.36
C TRP A 207 -2.45 -10.31 -3.85
N ARG A 208 -3.47 -9.80 -3.19
CA ARG A 208 -3.50 -9.56 -1.76
C ARG A 208 -4.79 -10.14 -1.19
N LEU A 209 -4.71 -10.79 -0.04
CA LEU A 209 -5.87 -11.32 0.68
C LEU A 209 -5.65 -11.13 2.17
N GLY A 210 -6.65 -10.61 2.88
CA GLY A 210 -6.51 -10.35 4.30
C GLY A 210 -7.84 -10.21 5.03
N GLY A 211 -7.72 -10.11 6.35
CA GLY A 211 -8.86 -9.90 7.23
C GLY A 211 -8.49 -9.04 8.44
N ASP A 212 -9.50 -8.48 9.07
CA ASP A 212 -9.36 -7.69 10.28
C ASP A 212 -10.42 -8.01 11.32
N ILE A 213 -10.02 -7.88 12.58
CA ILE A 213 -10.93 -7.79 13.72
C ILE A 213 -10.84 -6.36 14.25
N ASN A 214 -11.98 -5.67 14.22
CA ASN A 214 -12.07 -4.27 14.59
C ASN A 214 -13.00 -4.09 15.78
N THR A 215 -12.52 -3.33 16.77
CA THR A 215 -13.30 -2.90 17.95
C THR A 215 -13.24 -1.38 18.09
N LYS A 216 -13.88 -0.82 19.09
CA LYS A 216 -13.82 0.62 19.36
C LYS A 216 -12.37 1.10 19.69
N TYR A 217 -11.57 0.25 20.32
CA TYR A 217 -10.27 0.64 20.89
C TYR A 217 -9.07 0.02 20.21
N TRP A 218 -9.27 -1.02 19.40
CA TRP A 218 -8.16 -1.66 18.69
C TRP A 218 -8.65 -2.38 17.43
N THR A 219 -7.76 -2.50 16.48
CA THR A 219 -7.90 -3.29 15.26
C THR A 219 -6.68 -4.19 15.11
N VAL A 220 -6.92 -5.48 14.88
CA VAL A 220 -5.88 -6.44 14.47
C VAL A 220 -6.17 -6.83 13.03
N SER A 221 -5.16 -6.74 12.18
CA SER A 221 -5.25 -7.10 10.76
C SER A 221 -4.16 -8.10 10.38
N GLY A 222 -4.47 -8.91 9.37
CA GLY A 222 -3.53 -9.82 8.74
C GLY A 222 -3.72 -9.81 7.23
N GLU A 223 -2.63 -9.86 6.49
CA GLU A 223 -2.63 -9.89 5.02
C GLU A 223 -1.56 -10.85 4.51
N TYR A 224 -1.93 -11.62 3.51
CA TYR A 224 -1.00 -12.37 2.68
C TYR A 224 -0.96 -11.74 1.29
N MET A 225 0.24 -11.44 0.82
CA MET A 225 0.50 -10.83 -0.47
C MET A 225 1.50 -11.67 -1.25
N LYS A 226 1.26 -11.83 -2.56
CA LYS A 226 2.18 -12.49 -3.48
C LYS A 226 2.22 -11.74 -4.81
N TYR A 227 3.42 -11.40 -5.25
CA TYR A 227 3.70 -10.98 -6.62
C TYR A 227 4.14 -12.18 -7.46
N ARG A 228 3.96 -12.10 -8.78
CA ARG A 228 4.36 -13.16 -9.72
C ARG A 228 5.87 -13.45 -9.63
N ASP A 229 6.66 -12.39 -9.55
CA ASP A 229 8.12 -12.40 -9.55
C ASP A 229 8.72 -12.29 -8.13
N ASP A 230 7.96 -12.70 -7.11
CA ASP A 230 8.40 -12.60 -5.71
C ASP A 230 7.74 -13.69 -4.86
N GLU A 231 8.30 -13.98 -3.69
CA GLU A 231 7.70 -14.90 -2.73
C GLU A 231 6.46 -14.32 -2.07
N GLY A 232 5.62 -15.22 -1.56
CA GLY A 232 4.47 -14.79 -0.76
C GLY A 232 4.90 -14.28 0.60
N ARG A 233 4.30 -13.18 1.05
CA ARG A 233 4.65 -12.46 2.28
C ARG A 233 3.44 -12.32 3.18
N LEU A 234 3.67 -12.49 4.47
CA LEU A 234 2.65 -12.30 5.51
C LEU A 234 2.91 -11.01 6.25
N GLY A 235 1.87 -10.19 6.39
CA GLY A 235 1.84 -9.01 7.25
C GLY A 235 0.85 -9.20 8.40
N ILE A 236 1.19 -8.67 9.57
CA ILE A 236 0.30 -8.61 10.74
C ILE A 236 0.41 -7.22 11.34
N GLY A 237 -0.74 -6.59 11.62
CA GLY A 237 -0.81 -5.25 12.20
C GLY A 237 -1.71 -5.18 13.42
N LEU A 238 -1.31 -4.34 14.35
CA LEU A 238 -2.12 -3.92 15.50
C LEU A 238 -2.21 -2.40 15.48
N GLU A 239 -3.42 -1.88 15.54
CA GLU A 239 -3.74 -0.47 15.69
C GLU A 239 -4.56 -0.27 16.96
N VAL A 240 -4.11 0.63 17.84
CA VAL A 240 -4.80 1.01 19.07
C VAL A 240 -5.36 2.39 18.91
N HIS A 241 -6.68 2.54 19.11
CA HIS A 241 -7.41 3.79 18.97
C HIS A 241 -7.65 4.44 20.32
N ILE A 242 -7.19 5.66 20.50
CA ILE A 242 -7.57 6.54 21.60
C ILE A 242 -8.63 7.49 21.05
N PRO A 243 -9.93 7.29 21.37
CA PRO A 243 -11.01 8.05 20.77
C PRO A 243 -10.96 9.53 21.15
N GLU A 244 -11.49 10.39 20.25
CA GLU A 244 -11.58 11.83 20.46
C GLU A 244 -12.33 12.19 21.75
N GLU A 245 -13.33 11.39 22.15
CA GLU A 245 -14.09 11.59 23.39
C GLU A 245 -13.21 11.54 24.65
N MET A 246 -12.08 10.80 24.59
CA MET A 246 -11.13 10.70 25.72
C MET A 246 -10.15 11.87 25.75
N LEU A 247 -9.74 12.36 24.59
CA LEU A 247 -8.73 13.43 24.47
C LEU A 247 -9.36 14.82 24.31
N GLN A 248 -10.66 14.90 23.93
CA GLN A 248 -11.44 16.12 23.69
C GLN A 248 -10.91 17.04 22.58
N VAL A 249 -9.95 16.58 21.79
CA VAL A 249 -9.30 17.39 20.75
C VAL A 249 -9.19 16.63 19.41
N ALA A 250 -8.74 15.38 19.48
CA ALA A 250 -8.50 14.55 18.30
C ALA A 250 -8.47 13.07 18.69
N ARG A 251 -8.73 12.18 17.72
CA ARG A 251 -8.43 10.76 17.86
C ARG A 251 -6.93 10.54 17.60
N PHE A 252 -6.33 9.71 18.42
CA PHE A 252 -4.94 9.31 18.28
C PHE A 252 -4.84 7.80 18.10
N ASP A 253 -4.15 7.38 17.04
CA ASP A 253 -3.96 5.98 16.70
C ASP A 253 -2.49 5.60 16.85
N LEU A 254 -2.18 4.53 17.58
CA LEU A 254 -0.85 3.94 17.67
C LEU A 254 -0.82 2.65 16.88
N ARG A 255 0.25 2.42 16.12
CA ARG A 255 0.36 1.30 15.21
C ARG A 255 1.68 0.58 15.37
N VAL A 256 1.60 -0.74 15.34
CA VAL A 256 2.76 -1.63 15.24
C VAL A 256 2.43 -2.73 14.24
N GLY A 257 3.39 -3.03 13.39
CA GLY A 257 3.26 -4.05 12.36
C GLY A 257 4.46 -4.99 12.34
N TRP A 258 4.20 -6.20 11.92
CA TRP A 258 5.21 -7.18 11.55
C TRP A 258 4.98 -7.60 10.11
N TYR A 259 6.04 -7.65 9.31
CA TYR A 259 5.98 -8.02 7.91
C TYR A 259 7.09 -9.00 7.60
N ASP A 260 6.74 -10.17 7.07
CA ASP A 260 7.70 -11.14 6.62
C ASP A 260 8.38 -10.64 5.35
N ARG A 261 9.53 -10.02 5.56
CA ARG A 261 10.43 -9.64 4.47
C ARG A 261 11.27 -10.85 4.19
N GLU A 262 10.91 -11.45 3.11
CA GLU A 262 11.46 -12.64 2.67
C GLU A 262 12.98 -12.75 2.75
N SER A 263 13.44 -13.90 3.13
CA SER A 263 14.79 -14.36 2.90
C SER A 263 14.85 -14.93 1.47
N THR A 264 15.63 -14.31 0.62
CA THR A 264 15.90 -14.73 -0.76
C THR A 264 16.44 -16.18 -0.87
N GLY A 265 15.69 -17.19 -0.43
CA GLY A 265 16.06 -18.60 -0.58
C GLY A 265 17.41 -19.03 0.01
N TYR A 266 18.16 -18.12 0.58
CA TYR A 266 19.39 -18.36 1.31
C TYR A 266 19.05 -18.57 2.78
N SER A 267 19.11 -19.83 3.20
CA SER A 267 18.90 -20.23 4.61
C SER A 267 20.03 -19.78 5.56
N ASP A 268 20.91 -18.88 5.14
CA ASP A 268 22.02 -18.37 5.93
C ASP A 268 21.56 -17.26 6.88
N SER A 269 20.97 -17.71 7.99
CA SER A 269 20.60 -16.86 9.11
C SER A 269 21.74 -15.96 9.61
N GLU A 270 22.99 -16.32 9.40
CA GLU A 270 24.17 -15.57 9.83
C GLU A 270 24.44 -14.36 8.91
N ASN A 271 24.29 -14.52 7.60
CA ASN A 271 24.48 -13.40 6.66
C ASN A 271 23.36 -12.37 6.78
N LEU A 272 22.11 -12.80 7.00
CA LEU A 272 21.00 -11.89 7.25
C LEU A 272 21.15 -11.12 8.55
N LYS A 273 21.67 -11.76 9.62
CA LYS A 273 21.99 -11.10 10.88
C LYS A 273 23.11 -10.07 10.73
N SER A 274 24.13 -10.36 9.96
CA SER A 274 25.23 -9.43 9.71
C SER A 274 24.79 -8.16 8.96
N LEU A 275 23.74 -8.28 8.14
CA LEU A 275 23.11 -7.18 7.41
C LEU A 275 22.01 -6.48 8.21
N GLY A 276 21.70 -6.95 9.44
CA GLY A 276 20.59 -6.43 10.22
C GLY A 276 19.21 -6.72 9.61
N LEU A 277 19.12 -7.68 8.70
CA LEU A 277 17.87 -8.12 8.05
C LEU A 277 17.23 -9.29 8.81
N ASP A 278 17.42 -9.31 10.13
CA ASP A 278 16.82 -10.27 11.05
C ASP A 278 15.40 -9.83 11.51
N SER A 279 14.92 -10.41 12.60
CA SER A 279 13.59 -10.13 13.13
C SER A 279 13.33 -8.64 13.42
N THR A 280 14.36 -7.86 13.74
CA THR A 280 14.21 -6.43 14.04
C THR A 280 13.83 -5.64 12.80
N SER A 281 14.36 -6.00 11.64
CA SER A 281 14.02 -5.35 10.37
C SER A 281 12.61 -5.67 9.87
N LYS A 282 11.92 -6.63 10.47
CA LYS A 282 10.55 -7.03 10.11
C LYS A 282 9.47 -6.23 10.85
N ILE A 283 9.83 -5.34 11.77
CA ILE A 283 8.88 -4.57 12.57
C ILE A 283 8.76 -3.15 12.02
N SER A 284 7.53 -2.63 11.97
CA SER A 284 7.21 -1.26 11.63
C SER A 284 6.41 -0.61 12.76
N PHE A 285 6.51 0.72 12.85
CA PHE A 285 5.80 1.52 13.84
C PHE A 285 5.17 2.73 13.17
N GLY A 286 4.13 3.27 13.78
CA GLY A 286 3.54 4.50 13.33
C GLY A 286 2.51 5.06 14.27
N PHE A 287 2.05 6.25 13.96
CA PHE A 287 0.92 6.89 14.63
C PHE A 287 0.08 7.67 13.64
N GLY A 288 -1.16 7.93 14.02
CA GLY A 288 -2.09 8.79 13.31
C GLY A 288 -2.78 9.74 14.27
N ILE A 289 -3.03 10.95 13.82
CA ILE A 289 -3.83 11.96 14.51
C ILE A 289 -4.95 12.36 13.55
N TYR A 290 -6.19 12.28 14.02
CA TYR A 290 -7.36 12.66 13.25
C TYR A 290 -8.22 13.60 14.06
N SER A 291 -8.54 14.76 13.48
CA SER A 291 -9.50 15.74 14.05
C SER A 291 -10.67 15.89 13.10
N SER A 292 -11.88 15.79 13.63
CA SER A 292 -13.13 15.95 12.86
C SER A 292 -13.48 17.41 12.55
N GLU A 293 -12.94 18.36 13.31
CA GLU A 293 -13.32 19.78 13.27
C GLU A 293 -12.13 20.75 13.26
N LEU A 294 -11.05 20.43 12.59
CA LEU A 294 -9.94 21.37 12.45
C LEU A 294 -10.32 22.47 11.44
N PHE A 295 -10.58 23.68 11.92
CA PHE A 295 -11.03 24.84 11.10
C PHE A 295 -12.28 24.56 10.25
N GLY A 296 -13.19 23.69 10.72
CA GLY A 296 -14.41 23.30 10.01
C GLY A 296 -14.22 22.20 8.97
N TYR A 297 -13.05 21.57 8.92
CA TYR A 297 -12.70 20.44 8.05
C TYR A 297 -12.20 19.26 8.87
N GLY A 298 -12.39 18.06 8.36
CA GLY A 298 -11.68 16.89 8.88
C GLY A 298 -10.22 16.95 8.42
N ALA A 299 -9.29 16.64 9.31
CA ALA A 299 -7.87 16.59 8.96
C ALA A 299 -7.20 15.40 9.62
N SER A 300 -6.23 14.76 8.94
CA SER A 300 -5.37 13.76 9.55
C SER A 300 -3.90 13.99 9.23
N LEU A 301 -3.07 13.50 10.14
CA LEU A 301 -1.63 13.37 10.00
C LEU A 301 -1.26 11.94 10.36
N ASP A 302 -0.63 11.24 9.45
CA ASP A 302 -0.17 9.87 9.64
C ASP A 302 1.35 9.78 9.43
N TYR A 303 2.03 9.03 10.28
CA TYR A 303 3.47 8.80 10.20
C TYR A 303 3.79 7.32 10.40
N ALA A 304 4.77 6.84 9.65
CA ALA A 304 5.29 5.49 9.76
C ALA A 304 6.82 5.48 9.69
N VAL A 305 7.40 4.55 10.42
CA VAL A 305 8.83 4.26 10.41
C VAL A 305 9.05 2.75 10.32
N THR A 306 9.95 2.37 9.42
CA THR A 306 10.28 0.96 9.19
C THR A 306 11.79 0.81 9.11
N PRO A 307 12.42 0.23 10.14
CA PRO A 307 13.84 -0.06 10.11
C PRO A 307 14.13 -1.24 9.18
N PHE A 308 15.19 -1.11 8.37
CA PHE A 308 15.70 -2.13 7.44
C PHE A 308 17.12 -2.59 7.81
N GLY A 309 17.50 -2.44 9.07
CA GLY A 309 18.83 -2.81 9.56
C GLY A 309 19.93 -1.97 8.89
N ALA A 310 20.95 -2.64 8.37
CA ALA A 310 22.10 -1.98 7.72
C ALA A 310 21.73 -1.17 6.47
N LEU A 311 20.58 -1.40 5.86
CA LEU A 311 20.10 -0.63 4.69
C LEU A 311 19.52 0.73 5.08
N GLY A 312 19.31 0.99 6.39
CA GLY A 312 18.77 2.23 6.90
C GLY A 312 17.33 2.11 7.37
N THR A 313 16.62 3.22 7.37
CA THR A 313 15.25 3.33 7.88
C THR A 313 14.39 4.04 6.86
N SER A 314 13.26 3.45 6.49
CA SER A 314 12.23 4.10 5.68
C SER A 314 11.29 4.89 6.58
N GLN A 315 10.95 6.11 6.16
CA GLN A 315 10.03 6.99 6.87
C GLN A 315 8.98 7.52 5.90
N GLN A 316 7.74 7.53 6.34
CA GLN A 316 6.64 8.04 5.54
C GLN A 316 5.73 8.93 6.37
N ILE A 317 5.30 10.04 5.79
CA ILE A 317 4.33 10.96 6.36
C ILE A 317 3.22 11.23 5.37
N ALA A 318 1.99 11.34 5.84
CA ALA A 318 0.86 11.80 5.04
C ALA A 318 0.01 12.81 5.80
N VAL A 319 -0.54 13.76 5.06
CA VAL A 319 -1.52 14.71 5.55
C VAL A 319 -2.75 14.62 4.66
N SER A 320 -3.93 14.51 5.26
CA SER A 320 -5.18 14.54 4.51
C SER A 320 -6.16 15.56 5.07
N VAL A 321 -7.03 16.05 4.20
CA VAL A 321 -8.11 16.99 4.51
C VAL A 321 -9.40 16.49 3.89
N GLN A 322 -10.48 16.50 4.70
CA GLN A 322 -11.84 16.14 4.32
C GLN A 322 -12.71 17.40 4.30
N PHE A 323 -13.49 17.62 3.20
CA PHE A 323 -14.30 18.84 3.01
C PHE A 323 -15.55 18.62 2.15
#